data_a65890a1ad9dd4189cce00ce1d28ee09
#
_entry.id   a65890a1ad9dd4189cce00ce1d28ee09
#
_cell.length_a   1.000
_cell.length_b   1.000
_cell.length_c   1.000
_cell.angle_alpha   90.00
_cell.angle_beta   90.00
_cell.angle_gamma   90.00
#
_symmetry.space_group_name_H-M   'P 1'
#
loop_
_entity.id
_entity.type
_entity.pdbx_description
1 polymer ?
#
loop_
_entity_poly.entity_id
_entity_poly.type
_entity_poly.pdbx_seq_one_letter_code
_entity_poly.pdbx_strand_id
1 'polypeptide(L)'
;MNEREFGTMSTMRRALVLLLPVVLACFEELPEHVNLQPAAEDVDFAMEPPSKNTFALIGEVTGVAAANDLDTAQTAARNDLRNKAAALGASLVTIDQNLGEAMLLQDKTKVRLVGRAYRAVD
;
A
#
# COMPACT_ATOMS: atom_id res chain seq x y z
N MET A 1 -25.20 -12.47 -42.98
CA MET A 1 -23.75 -12.38 -42.93
C MET A 1 -23.29 -11.18 -42.13
N ASN A 2 -23.80 -10.00 -42.39
CA ASN A 2 -23.41 -8.80 -41.67
C ASN A 2 -23.74 -8.89 -40.18
N GLU A 3 -24.78 -9.59 -39.83
CA GLU A 3 -25.19 -9.75 -38.44
C GLU A 3 -24.15 -10.46 -37.58
N ARG A 4 -23.45 -11.44 -38.18
CA ARG A 4 -22.40 -12.17 -37.48
C ARG A 4 -21.22 -11.24 -37.13
N GLU A 5 -20.87 -10.37 -38.06
CA GLU A 5 -19.79 -9.42 -37.87
C GLU A 5 -20.12 -8.43 -36.77
N PHE A 6 -21.36 -7.96 -36.72
CA PHE A 6 -21.81 -7.09 -35.67
C PHE A 6 -21.78 -7.76 -34.31
N GLY A 7 -22.16 -9.02 -34.24
CA GLY A 7 -22.08 -9.78 -33.01
C GLY A 7 -20.66 -9.89 -32.47
N THR A 8 -19.70 -10.11 -33.34
CA THR A 8 -18.30 -10.19 -32.95
C THR A 8 -17.78 -8.84 -32.42
N MET A 9 -18.11 -7.77 -33.11
CA MET A 9 -17.73 -6.43 -32.66
C MET A 9 -18.34 -6.08 -31.32
N SER A 10 -19.59 -6.44 -31.11
CA SER A 10 -20.28 -6.23 -29.86
C SER A 10 -19.56 -6.93 -28.71
N THR A 11 -19.09 -8.14 -28.92
CA THR A 11 -18.33 -8.90 -27.93
C THR A 11 -17.02 -8.21 -27.59
N MET A 12 -16.30 -7.70 -28.58
CA MET A 12 -15.06 -6.97 -28.35
C MET A 12 -15.27 -5.69 -27.56
N ARG A 13 -16.34 -4.97 -27.87
CA ARG A 13 -16.69 -3.76 -27.14
C ARG A 13 -16.95 -4.05 -25.65
N ARG A 14 -17.63 -5.14 -25.36
CA ARG A 14 -17.90 -5.54 -23.99
C ARG A 14 -16.63 -5.82 -23.22
N ALA A 15 -15.66 -6.46 -23.85
CA ALA A 15 -14.40 -6.73 -23.21
C ALA A 15 -13.65 -5.44 -22.85
N LEU A 16 -13.65 -4.45 -23.74
CA LEU A 16 -13.02 -3.17 -23.49
C LEU A 16 -13.69 -2.40 -22.37
N VAL A 17 -15.02 -2.41 -22.32
CA VAL A 17 -15.78 -1.72 -21.28
C VAL A 17 -15.50 -2.34 -19.92
N LEU A 18 -15.34 -3.64 -19.83
CA LEU A 18 -15.04 -4.31 -18.56
C LEU A 18 -13.66 -3.95 -18.02
N LEU A 19 -12.69 -3.67 -18.88
CA LEU A 19 -11.35 -3.30 -18.46
C LEU A 19 -11.28 -1.88 -17.90
N LEU A 20 -12.03 -0.96 -18.46
CA LEU A 20 -12.02 0.44 -18.03
C LEU A 20 -12.38 0.65 -16.56
N PRO A 21 -13.45 0.04 -16.01
CA PRO A 21 -13.77 0.21 -14.59
C PRO A 21 -12.66 -0.26 -13.66
N VAL A 22 -11.96 -1.33 -14.02
CA VAL A 22 -10.87 -1.84 -13.20
C VAL A 22 -9.72 -0.84 -13.14
N VAL A 23 -9.36 -0.24 -14.26
CA VAL A 23 -8.30 0.76 -14.31
C VAL A 23 -8.65 1.99 -13.48
N LEU A 24 -9.89 2.48 -13.59
CA LEU A 24 -10.34 3.62 -12.82
C LEU A 24 -10.33 3.34 -11.31
N ALA A 25 -10.73 2.15 -10.89
CA ALA A 25 -10.72 1.77 -9.49
C ALA A 25 -9.32 1.81 -8.87
N CYS A 26 -8.27 1.56 -9.65
CA CYS A 26 -6.90 1.61 -9.16
C CYS A 26 -6.42 3.02 -8.81
N PHE A 27 -7.07 4.07 -9.33
CA PHE A 27 -6.63 5.45 -9.13
C PHE A 27 -7.37 6.21 -8.04
N GLU A 28 -8.53 5.74 -7.60
CA GLU A 28 -9.43 6.60 -6.84
C GLU A 28 -9.39 6.44 -5.33
N GLU A 29 -8.96 5.32 -4.79
CA GLU A 29 -9.16 5.12 -3.36
C GLU A 29 -7.89 4.88 -2.59
N LEU A 30 -7.55 5.87 -1.75
CA LEU A 30 -6.63 5.67 -0.67
C LEU A 30 -7.42 5.26 0.57
N PRO A 31 -6.95 4.26 1.32
CA PRO A 31 -7.66 3.84 2.51
C PRO A 31 -7.71 4.94 3.55
N GLU A 32 -8.85 5.16 4.14
CA GLU A 32 -9.04 6.08 5.25
C GLU A 32 -8.73 5.40 6.58
N HIS A 33 -9.15 4.17 6.72
CA HIS A 33 -8.87 3.35 7.88
C HIS A 33 -8.22 2.05 7.42
N VAL A 34 -7.09 1.75 7.99
CA VAL A 34 -6.39 0.49 7.72
C VAL A 34 -6.25 -0.24 9.04
N ASN A 35 -6.91 -1.37 9.15
CA ASN A 35 -6.80 -2.21 10.33
C ASN A 35 -5.49 -2.99 10.28
N LEU A 36 -4.82 -3.08 11.43
CA LEU A 36 -3.63 -3.89 11.54
C LEU A 36 -4.02 -5.37 11.48
N GLN A 37 -3.45 -6.09 10.52
CA GLN A 37 -3.71 -7.52 10.38
C GLN A 37 -2.99 -8.30 11.48
N PRO A 38 -3.52 -9.48 11.89
CA PRO A 38 -2.89 -10.27 12.95
C PRO A 38 -1.42 -10.58 12.70
N ALA A 39 -1.04 -10.92 11.47
CA ALA A 39 0.35 -11.19 11.14
C ALA A 39 1.25 -9.96 11.29
N ALA A 40 0.69 -8.77 11.21
CA ALA A 40 1.45 -7.53 11.31
C ALA A 40 1.60 -7.03 12.76
N GLU A 41 0.88 -7.61 13.70
CA GLU A 41 1.00 -7.24 15.11
C GLU A 41 2.41 -7.50 15.66
N ASP A 42 3.08 -8.51 15.12
CA ASP A 42 4.44 -8.87 15.53
C ASP A 42 5.53 -8.12 14.78
N VAL A 43 5.17 -7.22 13.86
CA VAL A 43 6.14 -6.39 13.14
C VAL A 43 6.43 -5.14 13.95
N ASP A 44 7.66 -4.98 14.39
CA ASP A 44 8.09 -3.85 15.18
C ASP A 44 8.61 -2.71 14.31
N PHE A 45 8.50 -1.49 14.81
CA PHE A 45 9.14 -0.33 14.21
C PHE A 45 10.48 -0.04 14.87
N ALA A 46 11.47 0.34 14.08
CA ALA A 46 12.75 0.82 14.57
C ALA A 46 13.09 2.15 13.93
N MET A 47 13.76 3.01 14.68
CA MET A 47 14.18 4.33 14.20
C MET A 47 15.46 4.28 13.39
N GLU A 48 16.26 3.26 13.58
CA GLU A 48 17.55 3.09 12.92
C GLU A 48 17.67 1.71 12.30
N PRO A 49 18.48 1.57 11.24
CA PRO A 49 18.68 0.26 10.63
C PRO A 49 19.23 -0.74 11.65
N PRO A 50 18.72 -1.98 11.68
CA PRO A 50 19.21 -3.00 12.60
C PRO A 50 20.58 -3.52 12.18
N SER A 51 21.23 -4.24 13.11
CA SER A 51 22.49 -4.90 12.81
C SER A 51 22.32 -5.95 11.71
N LYS A 52 23.26 -5.99 10.78
CA LYS A 52 23.28 -6.98 9.70
C LYS A 52 23.46 -8.41 10.21
N ASN A 53 23.96 -8.55 11.43
CA ASN A 53 24.16 -9.86 12.04
C ASN A 53 22.87 -10.47 12.59
N THR A 54 21.88 -9.63 12.88
CA THR A 54 20.63 -10.06 13.47
C THR A 54 19.44 -9.94 12.53
N PHE A 55 19.52 -9.08 11.52
CA PHE A 55 18.44 -8.86 10.58
C PHE A 55 18.95 -8.76 9.15
N ALA A 56 18.15 -9.26 8.22
CA ALA A 56 18.43 -9.17 6.79
C ALA A 56 17.36 -8.30 6.12
N LEU A 57 17.79 -7.39 5.26
CA LEU A 57 16.88 -6.56 4.47
C LEU A 57 16.17 -7.45 3.46
N ILE A 58 14.84 -7.40 3.44
CA ILE A 58 14.04 -8.16 2.47
C ILE A 58 13.30 -7.29 1.46
N GLY A 59 13.19 -6.00 1.70
CA GLY A 59 12.62 -5.12 0.70
C GLY A 59 12.23 -3.76 1.23
N GLU A 60 11.82 -2.89 0.32
CA GLU A 60 11.26 -1.59 0.63
C GLU A 60 9.76 -1.69 0.61
N VAL A 61 9.09 -1.02 1.53
CA VAL A 61 7.63 -1.01 1.63
C VAL A 61 7.14 0.43 1.73
N THR A 62 5.94 0.66 1.25
CA THR A 62 5.31 1.98 1.30
C THR A 62 3.91 1.84 1.88
N GLY A 63 3.62 2.62 2.90
CA GLY A 63 2.28 2.71 3.48
C GLY A 63 1.63 4.02 3.07
N VAL A 64 0.38 3.97 2.63
CA VAL A 64 -0.35 5.15 2.14
C VAL A 64 -1.75 5.15 2.71
N ALA A 65 -2.19 6.32 3.16
CA ALA A 65 -3.57 6.52 3.61
C ALA A 65 -3.97 7.98 3.46
N ALA A 66 -5.25 8.22 3.43
CA ALA A 66 -5.80 9.58 3.44
C ALA A 66 -6.98 9.62 4.41
N ALA A 67 -6.99 10.62 5.29
CA ALA A 67 -8.04 10.77 6.29
C ALA A 67 -8.32 12.25 6.54
N ASN A 68 -9.32 12.54 7.36
CA ASN A 68 -9.72 13.93 7.62
C ASN A 68 -8.67 14.69 8.43
N ASP A 69 -7.89 13.99 9.24
CA ASP A 69 -6.82 14.61 10.02
C ASP A 69 -5.51 13.85 9.87
N LEU A 70 -4.42 14.54 10.25
CA LEU A 70 -3.07 13.99 10.10
C LEU A 70 -2.84 12.76 10.97
N ASP A 71 -3.30 12.77 12.20
CA ASP A 71 -3.06 11.66 13.13
C ASP A 71 -3.73 10.39 12.64
N THR A 72 -4.98 10.48 12.17
CA THR A 72 -5.69 9.34 11.62
C THR A 72 -5.00 8.83 10.37
N ALA A 73 -4.58 9.73 9.48
CA ALA A 73 -3.89 9.35 8.25
C ALA A 73 -2.55 8.68 8.55
N GLN A 74 -1.79 9.19 9.53
CA GLN A 74 -0.51 8.59 9.91
C GLN A 74 -0.69 7.21 10.51
N THR A 75 -1.67 7.03 11.38
CA THR A 75 -1.95 5.72 11.98
C THR A 75 -2.33 4.71 10.90
N ALA A 76 -3.20 5.10 9.98
CA ALA A 76 -3.60 4.24 8.87
C ALA A 76 -2.42 3.90 7.96
N ALA A 77 -1.58 4.88 7.65
CA ALA A 77 -0.40 4.65 6.81
C ALA A 77 0.61 3.72 7.49
N ARG A 78 0.79 3.84 8.80
CA ARG A 78 1.65 2.92 9.57
C ARG A 78 1.11 1.50 9.57
N ASN A 79 -0.19 1.35 9.75
CA ASN A 79 -0.81 0.03 9.69
C ASN A 79 -0.67 -0.59 8.31
N ASP A 80 -0.87 0.20 7.26
CA ASP A 80 -0.67 -0.25 5.89
C ASP A 80 0.77 -0.70 5.65
N LEU A 81 1.73 0.08 6.14
CA LEU A 81 3.15 -0.25 6.05
C LEU A 81 3.48 -1.57 6.75
N ARG A 82 2.99 -1.75 7.98
CA ARG A 82 3.21 -2.98 8.74
C ARG A 82 2.55 -4.18 8.09
N ASN A 83 1.34 -4.01 7.57
CA ASN A 83 0.65 -5.10 6.86
C ASN A 83 1.43 -5.54 5.63
N LYS A 84 1.98 -4.60 4.87
CA LYS A 84 2.80 -4.90 3.69
C LYS A 84 4.13 -5.55 4.08
N ALA A 85 4.75 -5.09 5.15
CA ALA A 85 5.96 -5.71 5.67
C ALA A 85 5.72 -7.15 6.13
N ALA A 86 4.61 -7.39 6.83
CA ALA A 86 4.24 -8.73 7.27
C ALA A 86 4.01 -9.66 6.08
N ALA A 87 3.41 -9.15 5.01
CA ALA A 87 3.21 -9.94 3.78
C ALA A 87 4.50 -10.39 3.15
N LEU A 88 5.60 -9.65 3.35
CA LEU A 88 6.94 -10.04 2.90
C LEU A 88 7.64 -10.99 3.87
N GLY A 89 7.06 -11.26 5.02
CA GLY A 89 7.68 -12.08 6.05
C GLY A 89 8.60 -11.29 6.98
N ALA A 90 8.44 -9.97 7.04
CA ALA A 90 9.27 -9.13 7.91
C ALA A 90 8.83 -9.21 9.36
N SER A 91 9.78 -9.03 10.27
CA SER A 91 9.53 -8.88 11.69
C SER A 91 9.88 -7.47 12.20
N LEU A 92 10.53 -6.67 11.37
CA LEU A 92 10.97 -5.33 11.72
C LEU A 92 10.85 -4.41 10.51
N VAL A 93 10.44 -3.17 10.74
CA VAL A 93 10.38 -2.14 9.70
C VAL A 93 11.04 -0.88 10.24
N THR A 94 11.88 -0.25 9.42
CA THR A 94 12.37 1.09 9.68
C THR A 94 11.65 2.06 8.77
N ILE A 95 11.31 3.24 9.29
CA ILE A 95 10.66 4.28 8.49
C ILE A 95 11.71 5.30 8.08
N ASP A 96 11.80 5.57 6.79
CA ASP A 96 12.66 6.62 6.27
C ASP A 96 11.87 7.92 6.26
N GLN A 97 12.13 8.77 7.24
CA GLN A 97 11.40 10.03 7.40
C GLN A 97 11.70 11.03 6.29
N ASN A 98 12.82 10.88 5.62
CA ASN A 98 13.18 11.79 4.51
C ASN A 98 12.42 11.48 3.23
N LEU A 99 11.90 10.27 3.10
CA LEU A 99 11.15 9.85 1.93
C LEU A 99 9.63 9.88 2.17
N GLY A 100 9.21 10.07 3.42
CA GLY A 100 7.79 10.19 3.74
C GLY A 100 7.26 11.58 3.39
N GLU A 101 5.98 11.66 3.09
CA GLU A 101 5.34 12.93 2.81
C GLU A 101 3.91 12.97 3.35
N ALA A 102 3.49 14.17 3.74
CA ALA A 102 2.11 14.44 4.09
C ALA A 102 1.62 15.56 3.19
N MET A 103 0.46 15.39 2.59
CA MET A 103 -0.09 16.33 1.62
C MET A 103 -1.55 16.59 1.92
N LEU A 104 -1.92 17.88 1.93
CA LEU A 104 -3.30 18.27 2.09
C LEU A 104 -3.99 18.24 0.72
N LEU A 105 -5.00 17.39 0.58
CA LEU A 105 -5.79 17.24 -0.64
C LEU A 105 -7.22 17.65 -0.36
N GLN A 106 -7.61 18.82 -0.80
CA GLN A 106 -8.94 19.37 -0.54
C GLN A 106 -9.25 19.36 0.96
N ASP A 107 -10.12 18.46 1.41
CA ASP A 107 -10.50 18.33 2.81
C ASP A 107 -9.87 17.12 3.51
N LYS A 108 -8.92 16.46 2.87
CA LYS A 108 -8.27 15.26 3.42
C LYS A 108 -6.75 15.42 3.47
N THR A 109 -6.16 14.76 4.44
CA THR A 109 -4.70 14.67 4.56
C THR A 109 -4.25 13.31 4.06
N LYS A 110 -3.38 13.31 3.06
CA LYS A 110 -2.75 12.10 2.53
C LYS A 110 -1.39 11.94 3.18
N VAL A 111 -1.09 10.74 3.67
CA VAL A 111 0.22 10.41 4.23
C VAL A 111 0.81 9.26 3.46
N ARG A 112 2.08 9.40 3.11
CA ARG A 112 2.87 8.34 2.49
C ARG A 112 4.09 8.11 3.34
N LEU A 113 4.31 6.88 3.76
CA LEU A 113 5.47 6.47 4.55
C LEU A 113 6.27 5.45 3.75
N VAL A 114 7.58 5.67 3.68
CA VAL A 114 8.48 4.74 3.02
C VAL A 114 9.35 4.10 4.09
N GLY A 115 9.46 2.79 4.03
CA GLY A 115 10.24 2.04 5.00
C GLY A 115 10.98 0.87 4.38
N ARG A 116 11.83 0.27 5.19
CA ARG A 116 12.57 -0.93 4.82
C ARG A 116 12.16 -2.06 5.75
N ALA A 117 11.88 -3.20 5.15
CA ALA A 117 11.42 -4.38 5.87
C ALA A 117 12.60 -5.34 6.08
N TYR A 118 12.71 -5.86 7.28
CA TYR A 118 13.78 -6.75 7.69
C TYR A 118 13.21 -8.01 8.30
N ARG A 119 13.95 -9.08 8.12
CA ARG A 119 13.66 -10.38 8.72
C ARG A 119 14.77 -10.77 9.67
N ALA A 120 14.42 -11.36 10.79
CA ALA A 120 15.41 -11.88 11.74
C ALA A 120 16.23 -12.98 11.08
N VAL A 121 17.53 -12.96 11.34
CA VAL A 121 18.49 -13.97 10.84
C VAL A 121 18.79 -14.93 11.98
N ASP A 122 18.73 -16.20 11.69
CA ASP A 122 19.04 -17.25 12.68
C ASP A 122 20.54 -17.44 12.90
#